data_0cbf5430c6b0bd4ae54e4470d005b03b
#
_entry.id   0cbf5430c6b0bd4ae54e4470d005b03b
#
_cell.length_a   1.000
_cell.length_b   1.000
_cell.length_c   1.000
_cell.angle_alpha   90.00
_cell.angle_beta   90.00
_cell.angle_gamma   90.00
#
_symmetry.space_group_name_H-M   'P 1'
#
loop_
_entity.id
_entity.type
_entity.pdbx_description
1 polymer ?
#
loop_
_entity_poly.entity_id
_entity_poly.type
_entity_poly.pdbx_seq_one_letter_code
_entity_poly.pdbx_strand_id
1 'polypeptide(L)'
;MTTATISAKGYTNEDGILMSRYSIRCNDIPIAADKRPTNDVQQVAVEQFGRISARSIGEIVAVIQALEALTDASVCAAVDCVSIHVSTALAWKILTQPVSTIAVHATHARHCHEQVHNLLDKLRPSMTIEILRTKGTTVIDSRMI
;
A
#
# COMPACT_ATOMS: atom_id res chain seq x y z
N MET A 1 -22.08 7.48 5.26
CA MET A 1 -21.04 6.85 4.41
C MET A 1 -19.96 6.25 5.27
N THR A 2 -19.61 5.00 5.04
CA THR A 2 -18.58 4.31 5.82
C THR A 2 -17.26 4.40 5.11
N THR A 3 -16.27 5.02 5.74
CA THR A 3 -14.93 5.17 5.20
C THR A 3 -13.95 4.26 5.95
N ALA A 4 -13.25 3.41 5.21
CA ALA A 4 -12.14 2.65 5.73
C ALA A 4 -10.84 3.41 5.47
N THR A 5 -10.00 3.51 6.48
CA THR A 5 -8.68 4.12 6.37
C THR A 5 -7.62 3.03 6.46
N ILE A 6 -6.80 2.93 5.42
CA ILE A 6 -5.65 2.03 5.39
C ILE A 6 -4.41 2.82 5.74
N SER A 7 -3.71 2.39 6.77
CA SER A 7 -2.38 2.87 7.12
C SER A 7 -1.37 1.75 6.87
N ALA A 8 -0.35 2.04 6.11
CA ALA A 8 0.66 1.05 5.69
C ALA A 8 2.06 1.54 6.05
N LYS A 9 2.93 0.63 6.47
CA LYS A 9 4.30 0.96 6.85
C LYS A 9 5.25 -0.19 6.51
N GLY A 10 6.38 0.15 5.90
CA GLY A 10 7.50 -0.76 5.74
C GLY A 10 8.62 -0.36 6.70
N TYR A 11 9.27 -1.31 7.31
CA TYR A 11 10.41 -1.07 8.19
C TYR A 11 11.30 -2.31 8.27
N THR A 12 12.53 -2.11 8.70
CA THR A 12 13.46 -3.20 8.94
C THR A 12 13.51 -3.45 10.46
N ASN A 13 13.31 -4.70 10.88
CA ASN A 13 13.32 -5.04 12.29
C ASN A 13 14.76 -5.15 12.86
N GLU A 14 14.89 -5.52 14.12
CA GLU A 14 16.19 -5.63 14.82
C GLU A 14 17.11 -6.67 14.15
N ASP A 15 16.54 -7.69 13.53
CA ASP A 15 17.28 -8.75 12.83
C ASP A 15 17.62 -8.40 11.38
N GLY A 16 17.30 -7.19 10.93
CA GLY A 16 17.54 -6.75 9.55
C GLY A 16 16.53 -7.27 8.55
N ILE A 17 15.41 -7.81 8.99
CA ILE A 17 14.36 -8.36 8.12
C ILE A 17 13.37 -7.26 7.76
N LEU A 18 13.06 -7.14 6.47
CA LEU A 18 12.04 -6.21 6.00
C LEU A 18 10.66 -6.68 6.45
N MET A 19 9.96 -5.80 7.12
CA MET A 19 8.61 -6.03 7.64
C MET A 19 7.61 -5.14 6.94
N SER A 20 6.41 -5.65 6.76
CA SER A 20 5.26 -4.90 6.28
C SER A 20 4.16 -4.92 7.34
N ARG A 21 3.62 -3.75 7.65
CA ARG A 21 2.55 -3.61 8.63
C ARG A 21 1.43 -2.76 8.05
N TYR A 22 0.19 -3.21 8.20
CA TYR A 22 -0.97 -2.42 7.84
C TYR A 22 -2.01 -2.44 8.95
N SER A 23 -2.86 -1.44 8.94
CA SER A 23 -4.08 -1.41 9.73
C SER A 23 -5.22 -0.85 8.88
N ILE A 24 -6.41 -1.37 9.08
CA ILE A 24 -7.64 -0.89 8.44
C ILE A 24 -8.59 -0.47 9.56
N ARG A 25 -9.04 0.79 9.52
CA ARG A 25 -9.98 1.34 10.49
C ARG A 25 -11.23 1.84 9.79
N CYS A 26 -12.39 1.56 10.36
CA CYS A 26 -13.67 2.14 9.92
C CYS A 26 -14.17 3.06 11.01
N ASN A 27 -14.26 4.37 10.75
CA ASN A 27 -14.70 5.36 11.72
C ASN A 27 -13.92 5.26 13.04
N ASP A 28 -12.60 5.14 12.95
CA ASP A 28 -11.65 5.01 14.06
C ASP A 28 -11.74 3.67 14.82
N ILE A 29 -12.54 2.73 14.36
CA ILE A 29 -12.61 1.39 14.93
C ILE A 29 -11.73 0.45 14.11
N PRO A 30 -10.74 -0.21 14.72
CA PRO A 30 -9.92 -1.18 13.98
C PRO A 30 -10.75 -2.36 13.51
N ILE A 31 -10.64 -2.72 12.21
CA ILE A 31 -11.36 -3.85 11.65
C ILE A 31 -10.41 -4.94 11.13
N ALA A 32 -9.18 -4.59 10.81
CA ALA A 32 -8.15 -5.55 10.40
C ALA A 32 -6.78 -4.94 10.62
N ALA A 33 -5.80 -5.76 10.96
CA ALA A 33 -4.41 -5.35 11.07
C ALA A 33 -3.52 -6.58 10.97
N ASP A 34 -2.35 -6.41 10.40
CA ASP A 34 -1.35 -7.48 10.33
C ASP A 34 0.05 -6.89 10.25
N LYS A 35 1.01 -7.69 10.69
CA LYS A 35 2.43 -7.38 10.65
C LYS A 35 3.17 -8.66 10.34
N ARG A 36 3.89 -8.70 9.21
CA ARG A 36 4.59 -9.91 8.79
C ARG A 36 5.88 -9.58 8.04
N PRO A 37 6.86 -10.50 8.01
CA PRO A 37 8.00 -10.37 7.13
C PRO A 37 7.55 -10.40 5.67
N THR A 38 8.29 -9.70 4.81
CA THR A 38 8.08 -9.82 3.37
C THR A 38 8.60 -11.18 2.90
N ASN A 39 8.13 -11.61 1.72
CA ASN A 39 8.60 -12.87 1.15
C ASN A 39 10.04 -12.75 0.59
N ASP A 40 10.64 -13.88 0.19
CA ASP A 40 12.03 -13.92 -0.27
C ASP A 40 12.31 -13.00 -1.46
N VAL A 41 11.36 -12.86 -2.37
CA VAL A 41 11.50 -12.00 -3.55
C VAL A 41 11.65 -10.54 -3.11
N GLN A 42 10.87 -10.14 -2.13
CA GLN A 42 10.91 -8.78 -1.58
C GLN A 42 12.19 -8.53 -0.80
N GLN A 43 12.72 -9.54 -0.09
CA GLN A 43 14.00 -9.44 0.59
C GLN A 43 15.15 -9.23 -0.41
N VAL A 44 15.13 -9.92 -1.54
CA VAL A 44 16.11 -9.72 -2.61
C VAL A 44 16.02 -8.30 -3.15
N ALA A 45 14.82 -7.79 -3.33
CA ALA A 45 14.62 -6.41 -3.79
C ALA A 45 15.22 -5.38 -2.83
N VAL A 46 15.18 -5.65 -1.53
CA VAL A 46 15.79 -4.78 -0.51
C VAL A 46 17.30 -4.65 -0.74
N GLU A 47 17.98 -5.74 -1.02
CA GLU A 47 19.43 -5.73 -1.27
C GLU A 47 19.78 -4.90 -2.50
N GLN A 48 18.96 -4.96 -3.54
CA GLN A 48 19.17 -4.22 -4.79
C GLN A 48 18.90 -2.72 -4.64
N PHE A 49 17.93 -2.32 -3.84
CA PHE A 49 17.49 -0.94 -3.76
C PHE A 49 18.04 -0.17 -2.56
N GLY A 50 18.60 -0.84 -1.57
CA GLY A 50 19.12 -0.21 -0.36
C GLY A 50 18.03 0.16 0.65
N ARG A 51 18.44 0.80 1.77
CA ARG A 51 17.54 1.04 2.93
C ARG A 51 16.31 1.88 2.63
N ILE A 52 16.46 2.96 1.85
CA ILE A 52 15.34 3.87 1.56
C ILE A 52 14.29 3.15 0.74
N SER A 53 14.75 2.41 -0.28
CA SER A 53 13.85 1.62 -1.13
C SER A 53 13.24 0.44 -0.38
N ALA A 54 13.91 -0.10 0.64
CA ALA A 54 13.34 -1.14 1.49
C ALA A 54 12.07 -0.67 2.18
N ARG A 55 12.06 0.54 2.76
CA ARG A 55 10.85 1.11 3.37
C ARG A 55 9.72 1.26 2.36
N SER A 56 10.05 1.71 1.16
CA SER A 56 9.07 1.90 0.08
C SER A 56 8.46 0.57 -0.35
N ILE A 57 9.29 -0.46 -0.52
CA ILE A 57 8.83 -1.80 -0.88
C ILE A 57 7.93 -2.36 0.23
N GLY A 58 8.36 -2.27 1.48
CA GLY A 58 7.56 -2.73 2.62
C GLY A 58 6.22 -2.01 2.72
N GLU A 59 6.20 -0.71 2.44
CA GLU A 59 4.97 0.06 2.47
C GLU A 59 3.99 -0.38 1.38
N ILE A 60 4.45 -0.55 0.14
CA ILE A 60 3.54 -0.99 -0.94
C ILE A 60 3.07 -2.42 -0.74
N VAL A 61 3.91 -3.29 -0.21
CA VAL A 61 3.50 -4.66 0.15
C VAL A 61 2.42 -4.63 1.23
N ALA A 62 2.55 -3.75 2.22
CA ALA A 62 1.53 -3.58 3.25
C ALA A 62 0.20 -3.10 2.66
N VAL A 63 0.24 -2.18 1.69
CA VAL A 63 -0.96 -1.74 0.97
C VAL A 63 -1.61 -2.91 0.23
N ILE A 64 -0.81 -3.72 -0.47
CA ILE A 64 -1.31 -4.90 -1.18
C ILE A 64 -2.01 -5.86 -0.20
N GLN A 65 -1.40 -6.14 0.93
CA GLN A 65 -1.97 -7.01 1.96
C GLN A 65 -3.28 -6.45 2.53
N ALA A 66 -3.33 -5.13 2.77
CA ALA A 66 -4.54 -4.47 3.25
C ALA A 66 -5.67 -4.54 2.23
N LEU A 67 -5.37 -4.33 0.96
CA LEU A 67 -6.37 -4.43 -0.11
C LEU A 67 -6.87 -5.87 -0.28
N GLU A 68 -6.00 -6.85 -0.13
CA GLU A 68 -6.41 -8.26 -0.13
C GLU A 68 -7.38 -8.55 1.03
N ALA A 69 -7.11 -8.02 2.21
CA ALA A 69 -8.01 -8.15 3.35
C ALA A 69 -9.37 -7.49 3.08
N LEU A 70 -9.37 -6.33 2.41
CA LEU A 70 -10.60 -5.64 2.03
C LEU A 70 -11.42 -6.40 0.98
N THR A 71 -10.81 -7.25 0.18
CA THR A 71 -11.56 -8.06 -0.79
C THR A 71 -12.35 -9.19 -0.11
N ASP A 72 -12.10 -9.45 1.16
CA ASP A 72 -12.95 -10.37 1.93
C ASP A 72 -14.36 -9.79 2.06
N ALA A 73 -15.36 -10.58 1.69
CA ALA A 73 -16.74 -10.12 1.62
C ALA A 73 -17.27 -9.58 2.96
N SER A 74 -16.83 -10.16 4.08
CA SER A 74 -17.29 -9.74 5.41
C SER A 74 -16.76 -8.35 5.79
N VAL A 75 -15.58 -7.99 5.30
CA VAL A 75 -14.97 -6.67 5.53
C VAL A 75 -15.51 -5.66 4.53
N CYS A 76 -15.57 -6.04 3.25
CA CYS A 76 -15.91 -5.16 2.13
C CYS A 76 -17.37 -4.67 2.19
N ALA A 77 -18.31 -5.50 2.69
CA ALA A 77 -19.74 -5.21 2.65
C ALA A 77 -20.14 -3.94 3.41
N ALA A 78 -19.33 -3.51 4.38
CA ALA A 78 -19.64 -2.34 5.22
C ALA A 78 -18.94 -1.06 4.76
N VAL A 79 -18.16 -1.09 3.68
CA VAL A 79 -17.28 0.01 3.29
C VAL A 79 -17.73 0.65 1.98
N ASP A 80 -17.94 1.95 1.98
CA ASP A 80 -18.31 2.74 0.79
C ASP A 80 -17.11 3.48 0.17
N CYS A 81 -16.13 3.82 0.99
CA CYS A 81 -14.96 4.59 0.58
C CYS A 81 -13.72 4.06 1.28
N VAL A 82 -12.62 4.01 0.56
CA VAL A 82 -11.31 3.61 1.11
C VAL A 82 -10.33 4.77 0.95
N SER A 83 -9.69 5.14 2.05
CA SER A 83 -8.64 6.15 2.06
C SER A 83 -7.31 5.45 2.35
N ILE A 84 -6.39 5.46 1.39
CA ILE A 84 -5.08 4.80 1.51
C ILE A 84 -4.02 5.84 1.83
N HIS A 85 -3.38 5.72 2.97
CA HIS A 85 -2.35 6.65 3.43
C HIS A 85 -0.96 6.05 3.23
N VAL A 86 -0.14 6.72 2.43
CA VAL A 86 1.25 6.33 2.15
C VAL A 86 2.19 7.51 2.44
N SER A 87 3.45 7.20 2.73
CA SER A 87 4.45 8.22 3.07
C SER A 87 5.62 8.26 2.10
N THR A 88 5.92 7.18 1.39
CA THR A 88 7.10 7.11 0.51
C THR A 88 6.75 7.52 -0.92
N ALA A 89 7.74 8.10 -1.62
CA ALA A 89 7.57 8.53 -3.01
C ALA A 89 7.28 7.35 -3.94
N LEU A 90 7.93 6.21 -3.73
CA LEU A 90 7.75 5.03 -4.57
C LEU A 90 6.33 4.45 -4.42
N ALA A 91 5.84 4.31 -3.19
CA ALA A 91 4.49 3.81 -2.96
C ALA A 91 3.44 4.75 -3.58
N TRP A 92 3.60 6.05 -3.41
CA TRP A 92 2.76 7.06 -4.06
C TRP A 92 2.75 6.90 -5.57
N LYS A 93 3.94 6.80 -6.19
CA LYS A 93 4.08 6.65 -7.63
C LYS A 93 3.41 5.36 -8.14
N ILE A 94 3.63 4.24 -7.44
CA ILE A 94 3.03 2.96 -7.80
C ILE A 94 1.50 3.04 -7.77
N LEU A 95 0.94 3.70 -6.75
CA LEU A 95 -0.51 3.78 -6.59
C LEU A 95 -1.19 4.76 -7.56
N THR A 96 -0.51 5.83 -7.93
CA THR A 96 -1.16 6.96 -8.63
C THR A 96 -0.75 7.12 -10.09
N GLN A 97 0.35 6.52 -10.53
CA GLN A 97 0.88 6.75 -11.88
C GLN A 97 0.89 5.48 -12.73
N PRO A 98 0.90 5.62 -14.07
CA PRO A 98 0.96 4.46 -14.96
C PRO A 98 2.30 3.73 -14.82
N VAL A 99 2.29 2.43 -15.15
CA VAL A 99 3.49 1.60 -15.09
C VAL A 99 4.64 2.14 -15.93
N SER A 100 4.34 2.89 -16.99
CA SER A 100 5.36 3.51 -17.86
C SER A 100 6.28 4.50 -17.13
N THR A 101 5.85 5.02 -15.97
CA THR A 101 6.68 5.94 -15.16
C THR A 101 7.70 5.21 -14.31
N ILE A 102 7.59 3.87 -14.20
CA ILE A 102 8.51 3.04 -13.44
C ILE A 102 9.59 2.51 -14.38
N ALA A 103 10.85 2.62 -13.98
CA ALA A 103 11.97 2.18 -14.80
C ALA A 103 11.82 0.71 -15.21
N VAL A 104 12.16 0.39 -16.46
CA VAL A 104 12.01 -0.96 -17.02
C VAL A 104 12.78 -2.00 -16.21
N HIS A 105 13.97 -1.63 -15.70
CA HIS A 105 14.80 -2.55 -14.90
C HIS A 105 14.29 -2.73 -13.45
N ALA A 106 13.36 -1.89 -13.00
CA ALA A 106 12.78 -2.03 -11.68
C ALA A 106 11.66 -3.07 -11.69
N THR A 107 12.01 -4.31 -11.96
CA THR A 107 11.07 -5.43 -12.18
C THR A 107 10.15 -5.65 -10.99
N HIS A 108 10.68 -5.58 -9.78
CA HIS A 108 9.89 -5.81 -8.58
C HIS A 108 8.85 -4.70 -8.37
N ALA A 109 9.25 -3.43 -8.57
CA ALA A 109 8.31 -2.31 -8.46
C ALA A 109 7.20 -2.41 -9.52
N ARG A 110 7.52 -2.84 -10.73
CA ARG A 110 6.53 -3.05 -11.79
C ARG A 110 5.56 -4.18 -11.43
N HIS A 111 6.05 -5.24 -10.81
CA HIS A 111 5.22 -6.34 -10.34
C HIS A 111 4.25 -5.87 -9.23
N CYS A 112 4.73 -5.06 -8.29
CA CYS A 112 3.89 -4.47 -7.25
C CYS A 112 2.81 -3.57 -7.86
N HIS A 113 3.17 -2.79 -8.88
CA HIS A 113 2.22 -1.94 -9.60
C HIS A 113 1.09 -2.79 -10.19
N GLU A 114 1.42 -3.89 -10.87
CA GLU A 114 0.42 -4.80 -11.43
C GLU A 114 -0.50 -5.37 -10.36
N GLN A 115 0.08 -5.89 -9.28
CA GLN A 115 -0.70 -6.48 -8.18
C GLN A 115 -1.66 -5.48 -7.53
N VAL A 116 -1.17 -4.28 -7.20
CA VAL A 116 -1.98 -3.30 -6.50
C VAL A 116 -3.10 -2.77 -7.39
N HIS A 117 -2.83 -2.53 -8.68
CA HIS A 117 -3.85 -2.03 -9.59
C HIS A 117 -4.90 -3.07 -9.93
N ASN A 118 -4.55 -4.36 -9.95
CA ASN A 118 -5.54 -5.43 -10.07
C ASN A 118 -6.50 -5.44 -8.88
N LEU A 119 -6.00 -5.23 -7.68
CA LEU A 119 -6.83 -5.15 -6.47
C LEU A 119 -7.70 -3.89 -6.46
N LEU A 120 -7.14 -2.74 -6.84
CA LEU A 120 -7.89 -1.49 -6.93
C LEU A 120 -9.03 -1.61 -7.95
N ASP A 121 -8.78 -2.24 -9.09
CA ASP A 121 -9.80 -2.43 -10.11
C ASP A 121 -10.94 -3.34 -9.65
N LYS A 122 -10.64 -4.31 -8.80
CA LYS A 122 -11.68 -5.16 -8.19
C LYS A 122 -12.57 -4.38 -7.21
N LEU A 123 -12.01 -3.41 -6.51
CA LEU A 123 -12.71 -2.65 -5.48
C LEU A 123 -13.48 -1.43 -6.01
N ARG A 124 -12.98 -0.80 -7.08
CA ARG A 124 -13.58 0.42 -7.63
C ARG A 124 -15.07 0.35 -7.96
N PRO A 125 -15.59 -0.76 -8.52
CA PRO A 125 -17.05 -0.83 -8.79
C PRO A 125 -17.94 -0.71 -7.56
N SER A 126 -17.44 -1.10 -6.38
CA SER A 126 -18.25 -1.12 -5.15
C SER A 126 -17.87 -0.04 -4.16
N MET A 127 -16.76 0.66 -4.35
CA MET A 127 -16.34 1.71 -3.41
C MET A 127 -15.48 2.78 -4.07
N THR A 128 -15.49 3.98 -3.49
CA THR A 128 -14.61 5.07 -3.91
C THR A 128 -13.25 4.92 -3.25
N ILE A 129 -12.19 5.09 -4.02
CA ILE A 129 -10.81 4.96 -3.52
C ILE A 129 -10.11 6.31 -3.56
N GLU A 130 -9.53 6.69 -2.44
CA GLU A 130 -8.78 7.91 -2.27
C GLU A 130 -7.37 7.56 -1.80
N ILE A 131 -6.36 8.18 -2.40
CA ILE A 131 -4.96 7.93 -2.05
C ILE A 131 -4.37 9.24 -1.52
N LEU A 132 -3.86 9.21 -0.30
CA LEU A 132 -3.29 10.36 0.38
C LEU A 132 -1.81 10.11 0.65
N ARG A 133 -0.99 11.12 0.39
CA ARG A 133 0.43 11.07 0.70
C ARG A 133 0.76 12.09 1.78
N THR A 134 1.43 11.63 2.82
CA THR A 134 1.95 12.51 3.87
C THR A 134 3.42 12.83 3.56
N LYS A 135 3.75 14.12 3.50
CA LYS A 135 5.12 14.59 3.37
C LYS A 135 5.34 15.67 4.44
N GLY A 136 5.98 15.26 5.55
CA GLY A 136 6.01 16.10 6.72
C GLY A 136 4.61 16.24 7.30
N THR A 137 4.07 17.46 7.35
CA THR A 137 2.71 17.73 7.79
C THR A 137 1.71 17.93 6.63
N THR A 138 2.20 17.85 5.39
CA THR A 138 1.37 18.09 4.21
C THR A 138 0.79 16.79 3.69
N VAL A 139 -0.51 16.79 3.44
CA VAL A 139 -1.22 15.65 2.82
C VAL A 139 -1.59 16.05 1.40
N ILE A 140 -1.22 15.19 0.44
CA ILE A 140 -1.52 15.39 -0.97
C ILE A 140 -2.54 14.35 -1.39
N ASP A 141 -3.70 14.80 -1.88
CA ASP A 141 -4.76 13.93 -2.38
C ASP A 141 -4.54 13.64 -3.86
N SER A 142 -4.41 12.37 -4.23
CA SER A 142 -4.16 11.95 -5.61
C SER A 142 -5.29 12.32 -6.57
N ARG A 143 -6.50 12.51 -6.07
CA ARG A 143 -7.64 12.89 -6.91
C ARG A 143 -7.53 14.32 -7.45
N MET A 144 -6.66 15.12 -6.86
CA MET A 144 -6.46 16.51 -7.24
C MET A 144 -5.30 16.71 -8.22
N ILE A 145 -4.66 15.64 -8.63
CA ILE A 145 -3.50 15.68 -9.53
C ILE A 145 -3.94 15.32 -10.95
#